data_425c9e9ba743a060a7bf2864fdf91c17
#
_entry.id   425c9e9ba743a060a7bf2864fdf91c17
#
_cell.length_a   1.000
_cell.length_b   1.000
_cell.length_c   1.000
_cell.angle_alpha   90.00
_cell.angle_beta   90.00
_cell.angle_gamma   90.00
#
_symmetry.space_group_name_H-M   'P 1'
#
loop_
_entity.id
_entity.type
_entity.pdbx_description
1 polymer ?
#
loop_
_entity_poly.entity_id
_entity_poly.type
_entity_poly.pdbx_seq_one_letter_code
_entity_poly.pdbx_strand_id
1 'polypeptide(L)'
;MRSHVLATIAVVATSMALVGCATLQRTVEVQSDLDSLTKSGAVGSIATLDDNSTTTVLTSGVPHQTNGDSIGPRYRVRIAGVTKTFTAALVLQLVAQDKVGLDAPVQRYLPGLVPGDTITVRHLLQHRSGLAEFAGEPNADEWVAANENRTLTPADAVAIALSKPAQFEPGSAFRYTNTNYIVLGMLVEAVTGRSYADELRTRILEPLELEDTYLPPPGERDIRGEHMTGYADLPGGRTDVSRIEPSIPWSAGALVSTGKDLNTFWRALLSGRIVPENELTEMTTPHAGATEAEGLGYGLGVGSTELPCGVTYIGQSGGIYGYYTLSGATEDGAYTVTLTSTPKEQPDIVAMLSHALCP
;
A
#
# COMPACT_ATOMS: atom_id res chain seq x y z
N MET A 1 30.64 34.65 33.15
CA MET A 1 30.49 34.11 31.79
C MET A 1 30.85 32.63 31.62
N ARG A 2 31.40 31.93 32.61
CA ARG A 2 31.76 30.49 32.49
C ARG A 2 30.65 29.50 32.91
N SER A 3 29.63 29.91 33.65
CA SER A 3 28.57 29.00 34.15
C SER A 3 27.45 28.71 33.12
N HIS A 4 27.21 29.59 32.14
CA HIS A 4 26.14 29.38 31.16
C HIS A 4 26.52 28.42 30.01
N VAL A 5 27.81 28.29 29.67
CA VAL A 5 28.31 27.42 28.61
C VAL A 5 28.25 25.94 29.04
N LEU A 6 28.48 25.62 30.30
CA LEU A 6 28.43 24.25 30.81
C LEU A 6 27.00 23.69 30.89
N ALA A 7 26.00 24.53 31.20
CA ALA A 7 24.58 24.09 31.23
C ALA A 7 24.05 23.77 29.84
N THR A 8 24.43 24.54 28.82
CA THR A 8 23.99 24.32 27.43
C THR A 8 24.58 23.03 26.82
N ILE A 9 25.83 22.71 27.14
CA ILE A 9 26.50 21.49 26.66
C ILE A 9 25.88 20.25 27.32
N ALA A 10 25.52 20.30 28.62
CA ALA A 10 24.90 19.17 29.31
C ALA A 10 23.49 18.83 28.75
N VAL A 11 22.68 19.84 28.44
CA VAL A 11 21.34 19.64 27.86
C VAL A 11 21.40 19.01 26.46
N VAL A 12 22.34 19.47 25.61
CA VAL A 12 22.52 18.91 24.26
C VAL A 12 23.05 17.47 24.30
N ALA A 13 23.98 17.16 25.22
CA ALA A 13 24.51 15.81 25.36
C ALA A 13 23.45 14.82 25.89
N THR A 14 22.54 15.25 26.76
CA THR A 14 21.47 14.41 27.32
C THR A 14 20.39 14.12 26.27
N SER A 15 20.03 15.09 25.45
CA SER A 15 19.06 14.89 24.35
C SER A 15 19.59 13.96 23.26
N MET A 16 20.87 14.07 22.88
CA MET A 16 21.50 13.16 21.92
C MET A 16 21.57 11.70 22.41
N ALA A 17 21.82 11.50 23.73
CA ALA A 17 21.85 10.17 24.30
C ALA A 17 20.47 9.51 24.36
N LEU A 18 19.41 10.26 24.62
CA LEU A 18 18.03 9.77 24.67
C LEU A 18 17.53 9.39 23.25
N VAL A 19 17.78 10.23 22.26
CA VAL A 19 17.42 9.94 20.86
C VAL A 19 18.14 8.69 20.34
N GLY A 20 19.44 8.55 20.64
CA GLY A 20 20.19 7.35 20.23
C GLY A 20 19.69 6.07 20.90
N CYS A 21 19.21 6.14 22.14
CA CYS A 21 18.66 5.00 22.85
C CYS A 21 17.30 4.55 22.28
N ALA A 22 16.41 5.48 21.98
CA ALA A 22 15.11 5.21 21.36
C ALA A 22 15.25 4.59 19.96
N THR A 23 16.13 5.13 19.12
CA THR A 23 16.40 4.58 17.77
C THR A 23 16.95 3.15 17.86
N LEU A 24 17.85 2.87 18.80
CA LEU A 24 18.40 1.53 19.00
C LEU A 24 17.33 0.54 19.46
N GLN A 25 16.48 0.92 20.41
CA GLN A 25 15.39 0.08 20.91
C GLN A 25 14.42 -0.27 19.76
N ARG A 26 13.95 0.72 19.00
CA ARG A 26 13.09 0.54 17.84
C ARG A 26 13.68 -0.47 16.85
N THR A 27 14.96 -0.33 16.54
CA THR A 27 15.67 -1.23 15.62
C THR A 27 15.69 -2.67 16.14
N VAL A 28 15.91 -2.88 17.44
CA VAL A 28 15.93 -4.20 18.07
C VAL A 28 14.54 -4.85 18.07
N GLU A 29 13.50 -4.08 18.40
CA GLU A 29 12.12 -4.59 18.41
C GLU A 29 11.65 -4.99 17.02
N VAL A 30 11.84 -4.13 16.00
CA VAL A 30 11.50 -4.45 14.61
C VAL A 30 12.31 -5.63 14.08
N GLN A 31 13.61 -5.75 14.42
CA GLN A 31 14.39 -6.94 14.05
C GLN A 31 13.81 -8.22 14.67
N SER A 32 13.36 -8.14 15.94
CA SER A 32 12.69 -9.26 16.60
C SER A 32 11.39 -9.66 15.93
N ASP A 33 10.62 -8.70 15.43
CA ASP A 33 9.40 -8.97 14.65
C ASP A 33 9.73 -9.72 13.35
N LEU A 34 10.73 -9.24 12.59
CA LEU A 34 11.15 -9.91 11.35
C LEU A 34 11.65 -11.34 11.61
N ASP A 35 12.42 -11.54 12.68
CA ASP A 35 12.91 -12.86 13.08
C ASP A 35 11.75 -13.79 13.51
N SER A 36 10.71 -13.23 14.10
CA SER A 36 9.50 -13.98 14.47
C SER A 36 8.71 -14.41 13.25
N LEU A 37 8.58 -13.53 12.22
CA LEU A 37 7.96 -13.87 10.95
C LEU A 37 8.70 -15.03 10.25
N THR A 38 10.02 -15.00 10.21
CA THR A 38 10.80 -16.06 9.58
C THR A 38 10.75 -17.37 10.38
N LYS A 39 10.75 -17.32 11.71
CA LYS A 39 10.52 -18.48 12.57
C LYS A 39 9.14 -19.11 12.39
N SER A 40 8.11 -18.29 12.11
CA SER A 40 6.74 -18.79 11.82
C SER A 40 6.55 -19.25 10.37
N GLY A 41 7.60 -19.21 9.55
CA GLY A 41 7.63 -19.82 8.22
C GLY A 41 7.66 -18.85 7.04
N ALA A 42 7.80 -17.54 7.25
CA ALA A 42 8.16 -16.63 6.18
C ALA A 42 9.54 -17.00 5.62
N VAL A 43 9.71 -16.94 4.29
CA VAL A 43 11.02 -17.21 3.68
C VAL A 43 11.96 -16.04 3.88
N GLY A 44 11.45 -14.83 3.74
CA GLY A 44 12.19 -13.60 3.99
C GLY A 44 11.28 -12.47 4.42
N SER A 45 11.86 -11.53 5.15
CA SER A 45 11.20 -10.30 5.60
C SER A 45 12.17 -9.14 5.53
N ILE A 46 11.67 -7.97 5.20
CA ILE A 46 12.43 -6.72 5.12
C ILE A 46 11.62 -5.59 5.76
N ALA A 47 12.27 -4.78 6.59
CA ALA A 47 11.74 -3.54 7.12
C ALA A 47 12.61 -2.38 6.66
N THR A 48 11.98 -1.33 6.16
CA THR A 48 12.63 -0.04 5.87
C THR A 48 12.00 1.01 6.78
N LEU A 49 12.80 1.53 7.69
CA LEU A 49 12.43 2.57 8.65
C LEU A 49 13.11 3.87 8.25
N ASP A 50 12.40 4.98 8.35
CA ASP A 50 12.98 6.29 8.04
C ASP A 50 12.43 7.34 9.01
N ASP A 51 13.32 8.21 9.53
CA ASP A 51 13.02 9.26 10.51
C ASP A 51 13.39 10.67 10.00
N ASN A 52 13.34 10.89 8.67
CA ASN A 52 13.76 12.12 7.98
C ASN A 52 15.28 12.39 7.99
N SER A 53 16.04 11.72 8.83
CA SER A 53 17.50 11.88 8.91
C SER A 53 18.25 10.63 8.47
N THR A 54 17.67 9.47 8.73
CA THR A 54 18.32 8.16 8.56
C THR A 54 17.32 7.14 8.02
N THR A 55 17.72 6.42 6.99
CA THR A 55 17.01 5.23 6.51
C THR A 55 17.73 4.00 7.06
N THR A 56 17.00 3.18 7.81
CA THR A 56 17.48 1.89 8.34
C THR A 56 16.76 0.75 7.65
N VAL A 57 17.52 -0.20 7.12
CA VAL A 57 16.97 -1.44 6.53
C VAL A 57 17.34 -2.62 7.40
N LEU A 58 16.35 -3.38 7.81
CA LEU A 58 16.47 -4.60 8.59
C LEU A 58 15.93 -5.76 7.79
N THR A 59 16.55 -6.92 7.91
CA THR A 59 16.17 -8.12 7.14
C THR A 59 16.24 -9.36 8.00
N SER A 60 15.39 -10.35 7.69
CA SER A 60 15.46 -11.69 8.28
C SER A 60 15.14 -12.72 7.21
N GLY A 61 15.77 -13.90 7.27
CA GLY A 61 15.63 -14.95 6.28
C GLY A 61 16.42 -14.70 4.99
N VAL A 62 15.92 -15.21 3.88
CA VAL A 62 16.57 -15.19 2.56
C VAL A 62 15.60 -14.69 1.48
N PRO A 63 16.09 -14.12 0.38
CA PRO A 63 15.22 -13.66 -0.71
C PRO A 63 14.63 -14.82 -1.52
N HIS A 64 15.35 -15.92 -1.60
CA HIS A 64 14.99 -17.14 -2.35
C HIS A 64 15.36 -18.39 -1.55
N GLN A 65 14.51 -19.41 -1.54
CA GLN A 65 14.79 -20.65 -0.80
C GLN A 65 15.99 -21.45 -1.35
N THR A 66 16.34 -21.22 -2.61
CA THR A 66 17.33 -22.02 -3.33
C THR A 66 18.77 -21.52 -3.23
N ASN A 67 18.96 -20.27 -2.80
CA ASN A 67 20.29 -19.69 -2.59
C ASN A 67 20.34 -19.04 -1.21
N GLY A 68 21.45 -19.16 -0.52
CA GLY A 68 21.68 -18.57 0.81
C GLY A 68 22.05 -17.09 0.77
N ASP A 69 21.65 -16.34 -0.27
CA ASP A 69 21.97 -14.92 -0.40
C ASP A 69 21.28 -14.08 0.68
N SER A 70 21.85 -12.94 1.01
CA SER A 70 21.24 -11.96 1.91
C SER A 70 20.24 -11.11 1.16
N ILE A 71 19.16 -10.70 1.83
CA ILE A 71 18.20 -9.75 1.28
C ILE A 71 18.87 -8.37 1.17
N GLY A 72 18.91 -7.82 -0.03
CA GLY A 72 19.47 -6.48 -0.28
C GLY A 72 18.47 -5.36 0.06
N PRO A 73 18.96 -4.14 0.33
CA PRO A 73 18.11 -3.01 0.73
C PRO A 73 17.20 -2.48 -0.40
N ARG A 74 17.45 -2.86 -1.64
CA ARG A 74 16.68 -2.46 -2.83
C ARG A 74 15.89 -3.61 -3.45
N TYR A 75 15.68 -4.70 -2.71
CA TYR A 75 14.88 -5.81 -3.19
C TYR A 75 13.44 -5.38 -3.41
N ARG A 76 12.95 -5.62 -4.62
CA ARG A 76 11.60 -5.30 -5.04
C ARG A 76 10.61 -6.35 -4.57
N VAL A 77 9.37 -5.90 -4.36
CA VAL A 77 8.25 -6.73 -3.96
C VAL A 77 6.97 -6.27 -4.64
N ARG A 78 5.99 -7.15 -4.74
CA ARG A 78 4.63 -6.75 -5.09
C ARG A 78 3.95 -6.15 -3.87
N ILE A 79 3.47 -4.91 -4.01
CA ILE A 79 2.91 -4.14 -2.89
C ILE A 79 1.39 -4.29 -2.74
N ALA A 80 0.77 -5.05 -3.65
CA ALA A 80 -0.65 -5.39 -3.59
C ALA A 80 -1.55 -4.17 -3.30
N GLY A 81 -2.40 -4.25 -2.29
CA GLY A 81 -3.38 -3.22 -1.92
C GLY A 81 -2.81 -1.82 -1.65
N VAL A 82 -1.51 -1.68 -1.33
CA VAL A 82 -0.85 -0.37 -1.21
C VAL A 82 -0.93 0.42 -2.53
N THR A 83 -1.06 -0.26 -3.68
CA THR A 83 -1.36 0.36 -4.98
C THR A 83 -2.57 1.29 -4.93
N LYS A 84 -3.57 0.97 -4.10
CA LYS A 84 -4.81 1.76 -3.99
C LYS A 84 -4.56 3.19 -3.53
N THR A 85 -3.58 3.39 -2.66
CA THR A 85 -3.22 4.74 -2.21
C THR A 85 -2.66 5.59 -3.36
N PHE A 86 -1.87 5.01 -4.27
CA PHE A 86 -1.42 5.70 -5.48
C PHE A 86 -2.60 6.04 -6.40
N THR A 87 -3.54 5.12 -6.60
CA THR A 87 -4.75 5.37 -7.39
C THR A 87 -5.62 6.46 -6.77
N ALA A 88 -5.83 6.42 -5.44
CA ALA A 88 -6.56 7.45 -4.72
C ALA A 88 -5.90 8.82 -4.85
N ALA A 89 -4.57 8.90 -4.73
CA ALA A 89 -3.83 10.15 -4.92
C ALA A 89 -4.02 10.72 -6.32
N LEU A 90 -4.01 9.89 -7.39
CA LEU A 90 -4.31 10.34 -8.76
C LEU A 90 -5.73 10.91 -8.87
N VAL A 91 -6.73 10.23 -8.31
CA VAL A 91 -8.12 10.71 -8.32
C VAL A 91 -8.24 12.03 -7.57
N LEU A 92 -7.62 12.15 -6.40
CA LEU A 92 -7.65 13.37 -5.59
C LEU A 92 -6.92 14.55 -6.24
N GLN A 93 -5.86 14.30 -7.01
CA GLN A 93 -5.26 15.34 -7.87
C GLN A 93 -6.24 15.84 -8.95
N LEU A 94 -7.06 14.95 -9.50
CA LEU A 94 -8.11 15.36 -10.46
C LEU A 94 -9.26 16.08 -9.76
N VAL A 95 -9.56 15.77 -8.50
CA VAL A 95 -10.52 16.51 -7.67
C VAL A 95 -10.01 17.93 -7.42
N ALA A 96 -8.76 18.08 -7.00
CA ALA A 96 -8.13 19.39 -6.78
C ALA A 96 -8.04 20.24 -8.06
N GLN A 97 -8.13 19.63 -9.24
CA GLN A 97 -8.20 20.30 -10.54
C GLN A 97 -9.63 20.56 -11.03
N ASP A 98 -10.65 20.37 -10.20
CA ASP A 98 -12.07 20.47 -10.56
C ASP A 98 -12.51 19.57 -11.74
N LYS A 99 -11.72 18.56 -12.09
CA LYS A 99 -12.03 17.60 -13.15
C LYS A 99 -12.93 16.46 -12.67
N VAL A 100 -12.87 16.14 -11.39
CA VAL A 100 -13.64 15.08 -10.73
C VAL A 100 -14.28 15.64 -9.47
N GLY A 101 -15.58 15.39 -9.28
CA GLY A 101 -16.26 15.68 -8.00
C GLY A 101 -16.32 14.41 -7.16
N LEU A 102 -15.90 14.47 -5.89
CA LEU A 102 -15.96 13.32 -4.98
C LEU A 102 -17.38 12.76 -4.85
N ASP A 103 -18.38 13.62 -4.73
CA ASP A 103 -19.77 13.22 -4.55
C ASP A 103 -20.56 13.16 -5.88
N ALA A 104 -19.85 13.33 -7.01
CA ALA A 104 -20.46 13.15 -8.32
C ALA A 104 -20.65 11.66 -8.63
N PRO A 105 -21.78 11.28 -9.27
CA PRO A 105 -21.99 9.93 -9.77
C PRO A 105 -20.88 9.50 -10.74
N VAL A 106 -20.40 8.26 -10.59
CA VAL A 106 -19.42 7.65 -11.50
C VAL A 106 -19.91 7.69 -12.96
N GLN A 107 -21.20 7.54 -13.16
CA GLN A 107 -21.88 7.59 -14.44
C GLN A 107 -21.59 8.88 -15.25
N ARG A 108 -21.24 9.98 -14.57
CA ARG A 108 -20.84 11.23 -15.20
C ARG A 108 -19.54 11.09 -16.00
N TYR A 109 -18.62 10.24 -15.55
CA TYR A 109 -17.29 10.04 -16.12
C TYR A 109 -17.18 8.76 -16.95
N LEU A 110 -17.94 7.75 -16.54
CA LEU A 110 -17.96 6.41 -17.14
C LEU A 110 -19.42 6.01 -17.48
N PRO A 111 -20.04 6.65 -18.48
CA PRO A 111 -21.44 6.40 -18.80
C PRO A 111 -21.67 4.94 -19.23
N GLY A 112 -22.65 4.28 -18.60
CA GLY A 112 -23.02 2.90 -18.88
C GLY A 112 -22.13 1.83 -18.25
N LEU A 113 -21.06 2.20 -17.50
CA LEU A 113 -20.16 1.22 -16.91
C LEU A 113 -20.79 0.52 -15.68
N VAL A 114 -21.41 1.28 -14.79
CA VAL A 114 -22.08 0.75 -13.58
C VAL A 114 -23.56 1.08 -13.59
N PRO A 115 -24.44 0.27 -12.97
CA PRO A 115 -25.88 0.53 -12.95
C PRO A 115 -26.24 1.81 -12.19
N GLY A 116 -27.14 2.60 -12.72
CA GLY A 116 -27.71 3.79 -12.07
C GLY A 116 -26.74 4.95 -11.87
N ASP A 117 -27.12 5.92 -11.04
CA ASP A 117 -26.40 7.14 -10.74
C ASP A 117 -26.12 7.34 -9.23
N THR A 118 -26.30 6.29 -8.44
CA THR A 118 -26.15 6.35 -6.98
C THR A 118 -24.74 6.09 -6.48
N ILE A 119 -23.89 5.40 -7.28
CA ILE A 119 -22.49 5.17 -6.93
C ILE A 119 -21.69 6.42 -7.21
N THR A 120 -21.14 7.06 -6.17
CA THR A 120 -20.27 8.23 -6.30
C THR A 120 -18.78 7.83 -6.32
N VAL A 121 -17.91 8.77 -6.74
CA VAL A 121 -16.45 8.59 -6.67
C VAL A 121 -16.01 8.35 -5.22
N ARG A 122 -16.59 9.07 -4.26
CA ARG A 122 -16.35 8.87 -2.82
C ARG A 122 -16.70 7.45 -2.38
N HIS A 123 -17.83 6.90 -2.82
CA HIS A 123 -18.22 5.52 -2.50
C HIS A 123 -17.20 4.49 -2.98
N LEU A 124 -16.59 4.70 -4.16
CA LEU A 124 -15.53 3.82 -4.66
C LEU A 124 -14.27 3.94 -3.81
N LEU A 125 -13.79 5.17 -3.54
CA LEU A 125 -12.59 5.42 -2.74
C LEU A 125 -12.72 4.85 -1.33
N GLN A 126 -13.90 4.87 -0.73
CA GLN A 126 -14.20 4.40 0.63
C GLN A 126 -14.67 2.93 0.70
N HIS A 127 -14.66 2.17 -0.38
CA HIS A 127 -15.21 0.81 -0.42
C HIS A 127 -16.69 0.70 0.02
N ARG A 128 -17.48 1.69 -0.35
CA ARG A 128 -18.91 1.80 0.01
C ARG A 128 -19.84 1.78 -1.20
N SER A 129 -19.36 1.31 -2.35
CA SER A 129 -20.15 1.26 -3.59
C SER A 129 -21.22 0.16 -3.62
N GLY A 130 -21.05 -0.91 -2.85
CA GLY A 130 -21.86 -2.13 -2.95
C GLY A 130 -21.51 -3.03 -4.14
N LEU A 131 -20.50 -2.69 -4.95
CA LEU A 131 -20.04 -3.56 -6.04
C LEU A 131 -19.43 -4.85 -5.49
N ALA A 132 -19.72 -5.97 -6.15
CA ALA A 132 -19.14 -7.26 -5.81
C ALA A 132 -17.65 -7.32 -6.18
N GLU A 133 -16.89 -8.18 -5.51
CA GLU A 133 -15.50 -8.50 -5.89
C GLU A 133 -15.51 -9.27 -7.23
N PHE A 134 -14.72 -8.81 -8.20
CA PHE A 134 -14.61 -9.49 -9.49
C PHE A 134 -13.71 -10.71 -9.41
N ALA A 135 -12.60 -10.64 -8.68
CA ALA A 135 -11.71 -11.77 -8.48
C ALA A 135 -12.40 -12.94 -7.77
N GLY A 136 -11.93 -14.14 -8.01
CA GLY A 136 -12.43 -15.35 -7.38
C GLY A 136 -11.88 -15.56 -5.97
N GLU A 137 -11.24 -16.71 -5.74
CA GLU A 137 -10.55 -16.97 -4.48
C GLU A 137 -9.42 -15.95 -4.28
N PRO A 138 -9.29 -15.36 -3.08
CA PRO A 138 -8.31 -14.33 -2.83
C PRO A 138 -6.90 -14.78 -3.24
N ASN A 139 -6.28 -13.99 -4.11
CA ASN A 139 -4.86 -14.06 -4.44
C ASN A 139 -4.37 -15.24 -5.29
N ALA A 140 -5.24 -16.10 -5.79
CA ALA A 140 -4.85 -17.22 -6.66
C ALA A 140 -5.05 -16.94 -8.16
N ASP A 141 -6.03 -16.09 -8.50
CA ASP A 141 -6.41 -15.85 -9.89
C ASP A 141 -5.27 -15.26 -10.72
N GLU A 142 -4.47 -14.37 -10.16
CA GLU A 142 -3.33 -13.74 -10.82
C GLU A 142 -2.24 -14.76 -11.14
N TRP A 143 -1.98 -15.68 -10.22
CA TRP A 143 -0.99 -16.73 -10.41
C TRP A 143 -1.46 -17.76 -11.44
N VAL A 144 -2.73 -18.18 -11.36
CA VAL A 144 -3.33 -19.08 -12.34
C VAL A 144 -3.31 -18.46 -13.74
N ALA A 145 -3.75 -17.21 -13.87
CA ALA A 145 -3.74 -16.49 -15.15
C ALA A 145 -2.33 -16.32 -15.72
N ALA A 146 -1.32 -16.11 -14.85
CA ALA A 146 0.07 -16.04 -15.28
C ALA A 146 0.55 -17.35 -15.90
N ASN A 147 0.19 -18.48 -15.31
CA ASN A 147 0.56 -19.81 -15.83
C ASN A 147 -0.23 -20.20 -17.07
N GLU A 148 -1.46 -19.73 -17.22
CA GLU A 148 -2.32 -19.93 -18.38
C GLU A 148 -2.06 -18.93 -19.52
N ASN A 149 -1.15 -17.98 -19.33
CA ASN A 149 -0.90 -16.85 -20.24
C ASN A 149 -2.17 -16.04 -20.55
N ARG A 150 -3.07 -15.89 -19.57
CA ARG A 150 -4.30 -15.10 -19.68
C ARG A 150 -4.06 -13.67 -19.16
N THR A 151 -4.65 -12.70 -19.85
CA THR A 151 -4.79 -11.31 -19.36
C THR A 151 -6.27 -11.01 -19.14
N LEU A 152 -6.57 -9.97 -18.36
CA LEU A 152 -7.92 -9.49 -18.13
C LEU A 152 -7.96 -7.98 -18.41
N THR A 153 -8.94 -7.50 -19.19
CA THR A 153 -9.12 -6.06 -19.32
C THR A 153 -9.87 -5.48 -18.12
N PRO A 154 -9.66 -4.18 -17.77
CA PRO A 154 -10.44 -3.54 -16.71
C PRO A 154 -11.97 -3.64 -16.94
N ALA A 155 -12.41 -3.54 -18.19
CA ALA A 155 -13.83 -3.66 -18.55
C ALA A 155 -14.36 -5.08 -18.27
N ASP A 156 -13.58 -6.13 -18.57
CA ASP A 156 -13.96 -7.51 -18.29
C ASP A 156 -14.04 -7.75 -16.77
N ALA A 157 -13.09 -7.20 -15.99
CA ALA A 157 -13.13 -7.29 -14.53
C ALA A 157 -14.43 -6.67 -13.97
N VAL A 158 -14.80 -5.48 -14.43
CA VAL A 158 -16.07 -4.84 -14.04
C VAL A 158 -17.28 -5.67 -14.49
N ALA A 159 -17.28 -6.20 -15.70
CA ALA A 159 -18.37 -7.06 -16.19
C ALA A 159 -18.54 -8.32 -15.33
N ILE A 160 -17.45 -8.96 -14.89
CA ILE A 160 -17.47 -10.08 -13.95
C ILE A 160 -18.10 -9.66 -12.62
N ALA A 161 -17.70 -8.50 -12.06
CA ALA A 161 -18.29 -7.99 -10.83
C ALA A 161 -19.79 -7.75 -10.97
N LEU A 162 -20.23 -7.15 -12.07
CA LEU A 162 -21.64 -6.85 -12.35
C LEU A 162 -22.48 -8.08 -12.66
N SER A 163 -21.89 -9.21 -13.03
CA SER A 163 -22.59 -10.49 -13.14
C SER A 163 -23.00 -11.09 -11.79
N LYS A 164 -22.45 -10.58 -10.70
CA LYS A 164 -22.74 -10.97 -9.33
C LYS A 164 -23.75 -10.00 -8.70
N PRO A 165 -24.57 -10.42 -7.72
CA PRO A 165 -25.47 -9.52 -7.02
C PRO A 165 -24.71 -8.37 -6.33
N ALA A 166 -25.31 -7.18 -6.32
CA ALA A 166 -24.81 -6.09 -5.48
C ALA A 166 -24.81 -6.53 -4.01
N GLN A 167 -23.79 -6.11 -3.26
CA GLN A 167 -23.58 -6.55 -1.88
C GLN A 167 -24.49 -5.78 -0.91
N PHE A 168 -24.74 -4.50 -1.21
CA PHE A 168 -25.58 -3.58 -0.44
C PHE A 168 -25.85 -2.32 -1.28
N GLU A 169 -26.77 -1.49 -0.83
CA GLU A 169 -27.05 -0.19 -1.45
C GLU A 169 -25.86 0.77 -1.29
N PRO A 170 -25.48 1.52 -2.34
CA PRO A 170 -24.35 2.44 -2.27
C PRO A 170 -24.43 3.38 -1.07
N GLY A 171 -23.35 3.48 -0.33
CA GLY A 171 -23.24 4.31 0.87
C GLY A 171 -23.76 3.66 2.17
N SER A 172 -24.45 2.52 2.13
CA SER A 172 -25.08 1.94 3.32
C SER A 172 -24.15 1.09 4.19
N ALA A 173 -23.08 0.53 3.62
CA ALA A 173 -22.13 -0.31 4.34
C ALA A 173 -20.72 -0.14 3.77
N PHE A 174 -19.74 -0.74 4.44
CA PHE A 174 -18.34 -0.87 4.01
C PHE A 174 -18.06 -2.33 3.64
N ARG A 175 -17.47 -2.55 2.48
CA ARG A 175 -16.88 -3.82 2.08
C ARG A 175 -15.74 -3.62 1.11
N TYR A 176 -14.55 -3.98 1.53
CA TYR A 176 -13.35 -3.90 0.70
C TYR A 176 -13.52 -4.72 -0.58
N THR A 177 -13.26 -4.12 -1.75
CA THR A 177 -13.30 -4.81 -3.05
C THR A 177 -12.33 -4.17 -4.03
N ASN A 178 -11.59 -4.98 -4.76
CA ASN A 178 -10.69 -4.52 -5.82
C ASN A 178 -11.46 -3.86 -6.98
N THR A 179 -12.68 -4.29 -7.24
CA THR A 179 -13.55 -3.72 -8.29
C THR A 179 -13.64 -2.19 -8.21
N ASN A 180 -13.73 -1.62 -7.00
CA ASN A 180 -13.80 -0.17 -6.82
C ASN A 180 -12.59 0.53 -7.43
N TYR A 181 -11.41 -0.01 -7.22
CA TYR A 181 -10.16 0.61 -7.67
C TYR A 181 -9.85 0.33 -9.14
N ILE A 182 -10.39 -0.76 -9.70
CA ILE A 182 -10.42 -0.96 -11.17
C ILE A 182 -11.27 0.15 -11.82
N VAL A 183 -12.47 0.43 -11.28
CA VAL A 183 -13.33 1.51 -11.78
C VAL A 183 -12.65 2.88 -11.63
N LEU A 184 -11.95 3.14 -10.52
CA LEU A 184 -11.19 4.39 -10.33
C LEU A 184 -10.03 4.53 -11.32
N GLY A 185 -9.31 3.46 -11.65
CA GLY A 185 -8.30 3.47 -12.71
C GLY A 185 -8.91 3.82 -14.08
N MET A 186 -10.04 3.22 -14.43
CA MET A 186 -10.78 3.55 -15.66
C MET A 186 -11.27 5.01 -15.65
N LEU A 187 -11.69 5.54 -14.49
CA LEU A 187 -12.08 6.94 -14.34
C LEU A 187 -10.91 7.89 -14.62
N VAL A 188 -9.71 7.58 -14.10
CA VAL A 188 -8.50 8.36 -14.40
C VAL A 188 -8.25 8.41 -15.91
N GLU A 189 -8.32 7.26 -16.59
CA GLU A 189 -8.14 7.21 -18.06
C GLU A 189 -9.20 8.02 -18.81
N ALA A 190 -10.47 7.87 -18.44
CA ALA A 190 -11.58 8.57 -19.10
C ALA A 190 -11.51 10.09 -18.94
N VAL A 191 -11.12 10.58 -17.75
CA VAL A 191 -11.03 12.02 -17.45
C VAL A 191 -9.80 12.68 -18.07
N THR A 192 -8.68 11.94 -18.16
CA THR A 192 -7.41 12.48 -18.65
C THR A 192 -7.17 12.23 -20.14
N GLY A 193 -7.82 11.22 -20.71
CA GLY A 193 -7.55 10.73 -22.07
C GLY A 193 -6.18 10.04 -22.21
N ARG A 194 -5.55 9.67 -21.11
CA ARG A 194 -4.23 9.00 -21.07
C ARG A 194 -4.33 7.69 -20.31
N SER A 195 -3.38 6.78 -20.53
CA SER A 195 -3.34 5.53 -19.79
C SER A 195 -3.12 5.76 -18.30
N TYR A 196 -3.69 4.90 -17.44
CA TYR A 196 -3.45 4.89 -16.01
C TYR A 196 -1.95 4.80 -15.68
N ALA A 197 -1.21 3.98 -16.43
CA ALA A 197 0.23 3.85 -16.27
C ALA A 197 0.99 5.16 -16.55
N ASP A 198 0.60 5.92 -17.60
CA ASP A 198 1.21 7.22 -17.89
C ASP A 198 0.87 8.27 -16.85
N GLU A 199 -0.38 8.33 -16.39
CA GLU A 199 -0.79 9.27 -15.33
C GLU A 199 -0.04 8.97 -14.03
N LEU A 200 0.07 7.70 -13.64
CA LEU A 200 0.84 7.27 -12.48
C LEU A 200 2.31 7.70 -12.61
N ARG A 201 2.92 7.37 -13.72
CA ARG A 201 4.33 7.68 -13.99
C ARG A 201 4.59 9.20 -13.94
N THR A 202 3.82 9.98 -14.67
CA THR A 202 4.10 11.42 -14.84
C THR A 202 3.67 12.28 -13.65
N ARG A 203 2.66 11.85 -12.88
CA ARG A 203 2.14 12.63 -11.75
C ARG A 203 2.72 12.23 -10.40
N ILE A 204 3.22 11.00 -10.26
CA ILE A 204 3.70 10.49 -8.98
C ILE A 204 5.12 9.96 -9.08
N LEU A 205 5.38 8.97 -9.97
CA LEU A 205 6.66 8.25 -9.91
C LEU A 205 7.84 9.14 -10.32
N GLU A 206 7.76 9.82 -11.46
CA GLU A 206 8.83 10.72 -11.95
C GLU A 206 9.06 11.94 -11.04
N PRO A 207 8.03 12.68 -10.59
CA PRO A 207 8.23 13.84 -9.71
C PRO A 207 8.83 13.51 -8.34
N LEU A 208 8.67 12.26 -7.87
CA LEU A 208 9.22 11.79 -6.61
C LEU A 208 10.48 10.93 -6.78
N GLU A 209 10.94 10.73 -8.02
CA GLU A 209 12.12 9.91 -8.34
C GLU A 209 12.01 8.48 -7.79
N LEU A 210 10.82 7.88 -7.89
CA LEU A 210 10.56 6.50 -7.43
C LEU A 210 11.02 5.49 -8.50
N GLU A 211 12.33 5.35 -8.65
CA GLU A 211 12.97 4.60 -9.75
C GLU A 211 12.75 3.09 -9.66
N ASP A 212 12.50 2.56 -8.46
CA ASP A 212 12.27 1.14 -8.21
C ASP A 212 10.77 0.79 -8.13
N THR A 213 9.89 1.78 -8.37
CA THR A 213 8.43 1.61 -8.38
C THR A 213 7.89 1.65 -9.80
N TYR A 214 7.10 0.65 -10.18
CA TYR A 214 6.50 0.60 -11.51
C TYR A 214 5.22 -0.23 -11.54
N LEU A 215 4.37 0.06 -12.53
CA LEU A 215 3.23 -0.78 -12.91
C LEU A 215 3.68 -1.72 -14.05
N PRO A 216 3.76 -3.04 -13.83
CA PRO A 216 4.05 -3.97 -14.91
C PRO A 216 2.92 -3.91 -15.96
N PRO A 217 3.23 -3.84 -17.26
CA PRO A 217 2.21 -3.93 -18.30
C PRO A 217 1.59 -5.33 -18.35
N PRO A 218 0.38 -5.47 -18.91
CA PRO A 218 -0.26 -6.79 -19.12
C PRO A 218 0.70 -7.77 -19.79
N GLY A 219 0.82 -8.97 -19.22
CA GLY A 219 1.71 -10.03 -19.70
C GLY A 219 3.14 -9.98 -19.18
N GLU A 220 3.58 -8.91 -18.54
CA GLU A 220 4.87 -8.87 -17.83
C GLU A 220 4.70 -9.45 -16.41
N ARG A 221 4.91 -10.73 -16.29
CA ARG A 221 4.56 -11.52 -15.09
C ARG A 221 5.69 -11.61 -14.08
N ASP A 222 6.92 -11.36 -14.52
CA ASP A 222 8.11 -11.43 -13.67
C ASP A 222 8.40 -10.05 -13.03
N ILE A 223 9.06 -10.03 -11.88
CA ILE A 223 9.54 -8.80 -11.26
C ILE A 223 10.90 -8.44 -11.86
N ARG A 224 11.07 -7.19 -12.28
CA ARG A 224 12.33 -6.69 -12.86
C ARG A 224 13.42 -6.61 -11.79
N GLY A 225 14.61 -7.12 -12.08
CA GLY A 225 15.81 -7.01 -11.24
C GLY A 225 15.72 -7.82 -9.96
N GLU A 226 16.52 -7.46 -8.96
CA GLU A 226 16.57 -8.14 -7.67
C GLU A 226 15.25 -7.97 -6.92
N HIS A 227 14.72 -9.08 -6.43
CA HIS A 227 13.42 -9.10 -5.75
C HIS A 227 13.32 -10.26 -4.76
N MET A 228 12.40 -10.17 -3.84
CA MET A 228 12.02 -11.29 -2.98
C MET A 228 11.08 -12.23 -3.74
N THR A 229 11.30 -13.53 -3.62
CA THR A 229 10.38 -14.54 -4.18
C THR A 229 9.19 -14.76 -3.25
N GLY A 230 7.98 -14.64 -3.80
CA GLY A 230 6.73 -14.98 -3.11
C GLY A 230 6.51 -16.50 -3.13
N TYR A 231 6.13 -17.08 -1.99
CA TYR A 231 5.85 -18.49 -1.85
C TYR A 231 4.44 -18.75 -1.33
N ALA A 232 3.84 -19.85 -1.80
CA ALA A 232 2.59 -20.39 -1.26
C ALA A 232 2.71 -21.90 -1.04
N ASP A 233 2.01 -22.42 -0.04
CA ASP A 233 1.90 -23.85 0.21
C ASP A 233 0.75 -24.42 -0.65
N LEU A 234 1.08 -25.07 -1.75
CA LEU A 234 0.15 -25.70 -2.68
C LEU A 234 0.13 -27.23 -2.50
N PRO A 235 -0.90 -27.93 -3.05
CA PRO A 235 -0.84 -29.38 -3.17
C PRO A 235 0.43 -29.80 -3.93
N GLY A 236 1.38 -30.40 -3.24
CA GLY A 236 2.70 -30.77 -3.79
C GLY A 236 3.87 -30.07 -3.12
N GLY A 237 3.60 -29.13 -2.21
CA GLY A 237 4.61 -28.43 -1.41
C GLY A 237 4.67 -26.92 -1.64
N ARG A 238 5.66 -26.30 -1.02
CA ARG A 238 5.91 -24.86 -1.13
C ARG A 238 6.35 -24.51 -2.55
N THR A 239 5.61 -23.63 -3.19
CA THR A 239 5.74 -23.25 -4.60
C THR A 239 6.07 -21.77 -4.73
N ASP A 240 6.98 -21.44 -5.66
CA ASP A 240 7.23 -20.06 -6.09
C ASP A 240 5.99 -19.55 -6.86
N VAL A 241 5.38 -18.50 -6.33
CA VAL A 241 4.20 -17.84 -6.90
C VAL A 241 4.48 -16.38 -7.28
N SER A 242 5.75 -16.02 -7.46
CA SER A 242 6.16 -14.65 -7.78
C SER A 242 5.64 -14.16 -9.13
N ARG A 243 5.46 -15.08 -10.08
CA ARG A 243 4.92 -14.77 -11.41
C ARG A 243 3.41 -14.55 -11.32
N ILE A 244 3.01 -13.30 -11.50
CA ILE A 244 1.62 -12.85 -11.36
C ILE A 244 1.22 -12.06 -12.60
N GLU A 245 0.01 -12.30 -13.13
CA GLU A 245 -0.54 -11.51 -14.24
C GLU A 245 -0.99 -10.14 -13.73
N PRO A 246 -0.29 -9.03 -14.08
CA PRO A 246 -0.56 -7.72 -13.51
C PRO A 246 -1.87 -7.08 -13.99
N SER A 247 -2.44 -7.51 -15.10
CA SER A 247 -3.69 -6.96 -15.63
C SER A 247 -4.90 -7.26 -14.73
N ILE A 248 -4.83 -8.31 -13.89
CA ILE A 248 -5.90 -8.67 -12.96
C ILE A 248 -5.96 -7.66 -11.80
N PRO A 249 -4.92 -7.49 -10.96
CA PRO A 249 -4.96 -6.50 -9.87
C PRO A 249 -4.84 -5.06 -10.36
N TRP A 250 -4.24 -4.80 -11.49
CA TRP A 250 -4.05 -3.52 -12.18
C TRP A 250 -3.97 -2.30 -11.20
N SER A 251 -4.88 -1.31 -11.33
CA SER A 251 -4.94 -0.12 -10.46
C SER A 251 -5.36 -0.39 -9.02
N ALA A 252 -5.76 -1.62 -8.70
CA ALA A 252 -6.09 -2.05 -7.35
C ALA A 252 -4.93 -2.74 -6.62
N GLY A 253 -3.90 -3.27 -7.34
CA GLY A 253 -2.92 -4.11 -6.66
C GLY A 253 -1.65 -4.51 -7.42
N ALA A 254 -1.38 -3.99 -8.63
CA ALA A 254 -0.32 -4.52 -9.47
C ALA A 254 1.05 -3.88 -9.30
N LEU A 255 1.20 -2.81 -8.51
CA LEU A 255 2.49 -2.14 -8.37
C LEU A 255 3.55 -3.05 -7.75
N VAL A 256 4.75 -2.88 -8.27
CA VAL A 256 6.01 -3.37 -7.70
C VAL A 256 6.77 -2.17 -7.14
N SER A 257 7.38 -2.30 -5.96
CA SER A 257 8.11 -1.22 -5.31
C SER A 257 9.19 -1.74 -4.36
N THR A 258 9.87 -0.82 -3.68
CA THR A 258 10.82 -1.06 -2.59
C THR A 258 10.37 -0.31 -1.33
N GLY A 259 10.88 -0.69 -0.17
CA GLY A 259 10.60 0.02 1.08
C GLY A 259 11.05 1.48 1.05
N LYS A 260 12.17 1.79 0.39
CA LYS A 260 12.67 3.16 0.22
C LYS A 260 11.69 4.03 -0.57
N ASP A 261 11.23 3.54 -1.72
CA ASP A 261 10.32 4.30 -2.58
C ASP A 261 8.97 4.51 -1.90
N LEU A 262 8.45 3.49 -1.20
CA LEU A 262 7.20 3.62 -0.45
C LEU A 262 7.33 4.64 0.69
N ASN A 263 8.42 4.63 1.45
CA ASN A 263 8.65 5.63 2.49
C ASN A 263 8.75 7.05 1.91
N THR A 264 9.40 7.20 0.75
CA THR A 264 9.45 8.48 0.01
C THR A 264 8.06 8.93 -0.42
N PHE A 265 7.24 8.01 -0.94
CA PHE A 265 5.86 8.28 -1.32
C PHE A 265 5.00 8.73 -0.13
N TRP A 266 5.02 8.01 1.00
CA TRP A 266 4.24 8.35 2.18
C TRP A 266 4.60 9.72 2.74
N ARG A 267 5.90 10.03 2.85
CA ARG A 267 6.34 11.35 3.28
C ARG A 267 5.86 12.46 2.34
N ALA A 268 5.96 12.25 1.05
CA ALA A 268 5.50 13.22 0.07
C ALA A 268 3.97 13.40 0.09
N LEU A 269 3.22 12.31 0.30
CA LEU A 269 1.77 12.34 0.41
C LEU A 269 1.32 13.15 1.63
N LEU A 270 1.82 12.79 2.82
CA LEU A 270 1.40 13.41 4.09
C LEU A 270 1.92 14.84 4.26
N SER A 271 2.97 15.23 3.54
CA SER A 271 3.42 16.64 3.47
C SER A 271 2.66 17.50 2.46
N GLY A 272 1.60 16.99 1.82
CA GLY A 272 0.82 17.73 0.84
C GLY A 272 1.49 17.93 -0.54
N ARG A 273 2.64 17.30 -0.79
CA ARG A 273 3.38 17.43 -2.07
C ARG A 273 2.70 16.73 -3.25
N ILE A 274 1.91 15.70 -2.98
CA ILE A 274 1.21 14.90 -4.01
C ILE A 274 -0.26 15.31 -4.12
N VAL A 275 -0.92 15.42 -2.97
CA VAL A 275 -2.34 15.77 -2.86
C VAL A 275 -2.43 17.05 -2.03
N PRO A 276 -3.14 18.09 -2.48
CA PRO A 276 -3.28 19.33 -1.72
C PRO A 276 -3.97 19.10 -0.37
N GLU A 277 -3.80 20.05 0.56
CA GLU A 277 -4.19 19.92 1.97
C GLU A 277 -5.68 19.58 2.17
N ASN A 278 -6.58 20.21 1.38
CA ASN A 278 -8.02 19.95 1.51
C ASN A 278 -8.36 18.50 1.15
N GLU A 279 -7.85 18.02 0.01
CA GLU A 279 -8.07 16.66 -0.47
C GLU A 279 -7.32 15.64 0.40
N LEU A 280 -6.16 16.01 0.96
CA LEU A 280 -5.42 15.17 1.89
C LEU A 280 -6.20 14.99 3.20
N THR A 281 -6.80 16.03 3.74
CA THR A 281 -7.69 15.97 4.90
C THR A 281 -8.86 15.02 4.66
N GLU A 282 -9.53 15.15 3.50
CA GLU A 282 -10.58 14.19 3.09
C GLU A 282 -10.06 12.76 2.97
N MET A 283 -8.84 12.59 2.43
CA MET A 283 -8.20 11.29 2.24
C MET A 283 -7.94 10.57 3.56
N THR A 284 -7.43 11.30 4.54
CA THR A 284 -6.97 10.71 5.82
C THR A 284 -8.05 10.65 6.89
N THR A 285 -9.21 11.28 6.67
CA THR A 285 -10.35 11.21 7.60
C THR A 285 -11.14 9.91 7.42
N PRO A 286 -11.13 8.99 8.41
CA PRO A 286 -11.87 7.75 8.30
C PRO A 286 -13.38 8.00 8.29
N HIS A 287 -14.10 7.24 7.47
CA HIS A 287 -15.56 7.22 7.53
C HIS A 287 -16.03 6.39 8.72
N ALA A 288 -17.00 6.91 9.49
CA ALA A 288 -17.60 6.17 10.59
C ALA A 288 -18.20 4.84 10.10
N GLY A 289 -17.78 3.73 10.70
CA GLY A 289 -18.21 2.38 10.32
C GLY A 289 -17.48 1.77 9.12
N ALA A 290 -16.49 2.47 8.56
CA ALA A 290 -15.56 1.89 7.58
C ALA A 290 -14.31 1.42 8.33
N THR A 291 -14.20 0.11 8.54
CA THR A 291 -13.06 -0.49 9.25
C THR A 291 -12.59 -1.72 8.48
N GLU A 292 -11.29 -1.78 8.17
CA GLU A 292 -10.64 -2.94 7.58
C GLU A 292 -10.57 -4.12 8.57
N ALA A 293 -10.21 -5.30 8.05
CA ALA A 293 -10.10 -6.52 8.85
C ALA A 293 -9.08 -6.39 10.01
N GLU A 294 -8.07 -5.55 9.83
CA GLU A 294 -7.04 -5.26 10.81
C GLU A 294 -7.44 -4.20 11.85
N GLY A 295 -8.70 -3.74 11.85
CA GLY A 295 -9.19 -2.73 12.78
C GLY A 295 -8.84 -1.29 12.41
N LEU A 296 -8.26 -1.06 11.23
CA LEU A 296 -7.94 0.28 10.72
C LEU A 296 -9.21 1.00 10.23
N GLY A 297 -9.44 2.22 10.71
CA GLY A 297 -10.46 3.10 10.12
C GLY A 297 -10.08 3.45 8.68
N TYR A 298 -11.05 3.45 7.74
CA TYR A 298 -10.77 3.64 6.32
C TYR A 298 -11.26 5.00 5.80
N GLY A 299 -10.33 5.75 5.19
CA GLY A 299 -10.58 7.03 4.50
C GLY A 299 -10.75 6.86 2.98
N LEU A 300 -10.10 7.71 2.19
CA LEU A 300 -10.10 7.63 0.72
C LEU A 300 -8.83 6.91 0.22
N GLY A 301 -8.79 5.59 0.35
CA GLY A 301 -7.65 4.77 -0.11
C GLY A 301 -6.49 4.68 0.87
N VAL A 302 -6.71 5.03 2.12
CA VAL A 302 -5.78 4.84 3.24
C VAL A 302 -6.51 4.35 4.47
N GLY A 303 -5.84 3.55 5.27
CA GLY A 303 -6.27 3.18 6.62
C GLY A 303 -5.58 4.07 7.67
N SER A 304 -6.18 4.21 8.84
CA SER A 304 -5.57 4.89 9.98
C SER A 304 -5.96 4.23 11.30
N THR A 305 -5.06 4.31 12.29
CA THR A 305 -5.35 3.89 13.67
C THR A 305 -4.46 4.63 14.64
N GLU A 306 -4.98 4.86 15.85
CA GLU A 306 -4.17 5.34 16.96
C GLU A 306 -3.43 4.14 17.58
N LEU A 307 -2.12 4.23 17.63
CA LEU A 307 -1.26 3.22 18.25
C LEU A 307 -1.30 3.36 19.79
N PRO A 308 -0.95 2.31 20.56
CA PRO A 308 -0.96 2.36 22.04
C PRO A 308 -0.15 3.48 22.67
N CYS A 309 0.81 4.03 21.97
CA CYS A 309 1.62 5.19 22.40
C CYS A 309 0.99 6.57 22.10
N GLY A 310 -0.23 6.61 21.53
CA GLY A 310 -0.92 7.85 21.15
C GLY A 310 -0.48 8.44 19.81
N VAL A 311 0.36 7.74 19.06
CA VAL A 311 0.75 8.14 17.69
C VAL A 311 -0.31 7.66 16.71
N THR A 312 -0.77 8.54 15.83
CA THR A 312 -1.66 8.14 14.71
C THR A 312 -0.83 7.60 13.56
N TYR A 313 -1.08 6.35 13.20
CA TYR A 313 -0.60 5.74 11.96
C TYR A 313 -1.57 6.03 10.82
N ILE A 314 -1.03 6.41 9.67
CA ILE A 314 -1.74 6.50 8.38
C ILE A 314 -0.98 5.66 7.37
N GLY A 315 -1.67 4.73 6.72
CA GLY A 315 -1.00 3.82 5.80
C GLY A 315 -1.95 2.87 5.09
N GLN A 316 -1.41 1.82 4.53
CA GLN A 316 -2.15 0.77 3.86
C GLN A 316 -1.43 -0.57 3.97
N SER A 317 -2.20 -1.64 4.08
CA SER A 317 -1.73 -3.00 3.93
C SER A 317 -2.00 -3.54 2.53
N GLY A 318 -1.26 -4.56 2.13
CA GLY A 318 -1.47 -5.23 0.85
C GLY A 318 -1.07 -6.69 0.90
N GLY A 319 -2.01 -7.57 0.60
CA GLY A 319 -1.77 -9.00 0.39
C GLY A 319 -2.01 -9.37 -1.07
N ILE A 320 -1.07 -10.06 -1.68
CA ILE A 320 -1.19 -10.75 -2.95
C ILE A 320 -0.43 -12.06 -2.85
N TYR A 321 -0.78 -13.04 -3.68
CA TYR A 321 -0.26 -14.39 -3.57
C TYR A 321 1.26 -14.43 -3.34
N GLY A 322 1.66 -14.92 -2.16
CA GLY A 322 3.06 -15.01 -1.74
C GLY A 322 3.69 -13.73 -1.16
N TYR A 323 2.98 -12.60 -1.11
CA TYR A 323 3.52 -11.34 -0.57
C TYR A 323 2.55 -10.67 0.39
N TYR A 324 3.11 -10.04 1.41
CA TYR A 324 2.40 -9.13 2.30
C TYR A 324 3.23 -7.87 2.51
N THR A 325 2.62 -6.71 2.36
CA THR A 325 3.26 -5.41 2.58
C THR A 325 2.40 -4.57 3.52
N LEU A 326 3.03 -4.00 4.54
CA LEU A 326 2.45 -3.00 5.42
C LEU A 326 3.29 -1.74 5.26
N SER A 327 2.69 -0.62 4.90
CA SER A 327 3.43 0.60 4.62
C SER A 327 2.64 1.83 5.01
N GLY A 328 3.29 2.81 5.61
CA GLY A 328 2.67 4.06 6.05
C GLY A 328 3.62 4.93 6.85
N ALA A 329 3.04 5.88 7.57
CA ALA A 329 3.77 6.86 8.35
C ALA A 329 2.99 7.29 9.60
N THR A 330 3.65 8.04 10.49
CA THR A 330 2.98 8.89 11.47
C THR A 330 2.24 10.02 10.75
N GLU A 331 1.16 10.54 11.34
CA GLU A 331 0.32 11.59 10.74
C GLU A 331 1.10 12.83 10.29
N ASP A 332 2.15 13.20 11.05
CA ASP A 332 3.06 14.29 10.71
C ASP A 332 4.11 13.93 9.65
N GLY A 333 4.14 12.67 9.19
CA GLY A 333 5.12 12.16 8.23
C GLY A 333 6.56 12.09 8.75
N ALA A 334 6.77 12.30 10.06
CA ALA A 334 8.11 12.31 10.65
C ALA A 334 8.78 10.94 10.63
N TYR A 335 7.98 9.89 10.84
CA TYR A 335 8.43 8.50 10.77
C TYR A 335 7.66 7.75 9.70
N THR A 336 8.37 7.06 8.81
CA THR A 336 7.79 6.19 7.80
C THR A 336 8.29 4.76 7.98
N VAL A 337 7.44 3.80 7.67
CA VAL A 337 7.74 2.37 7.75
C VAL A 337 7.21 1.63 6.55
N THR A 338 8.00 0.71 6.03
CA THR A 338 7.54 -0.33 5.09
C THR A 338 8.06 -1.67 5.57
N LEU A 339 7.13 -2.56 5.87
CA LEU A 339 7.38 -3.95 6.25
C LEU A 339 6.87 -4.84 5.13
N THR A 340 7.72 -5.72 4.63
CA THR A 340 7.35 -6.70 3.59
C THR A 340 7.82 -8.07 3.98
N SER A 341 6.99 -9.06 3.77
CA SER A 341 7.32 -10.45 4.04
C SER A 341 6.64 -11.38 3.04
N THR A 342 7.09 -12.63 3.04
CA THR A 342 6.44 -13.75 2.35
C THR A 342 5.83 -14.66 3.42
N PRO A 343 4.75 -14.22 4.11
CA PRO A 343 4.29 -14.84 5.34
C PRO A 343 3.56 -16.15 5.09
N LYS A 344 3.57 -17.01 6.11
CA LYS A 344 2.68 -18.16 6.19
C LYS A 344 1.37 -17.84 6.92
N GLU A 345 1.46 -16.96 7.90
CA GLU A 345 0.33 -16.47 8.71
C GLU A 345 0.35 -14.94 8.74
N GLN A 346 -0.81 -14.34 8.96
CA GLN A 346 -0.92 -12.89 9.03
C GLN A 346 -0.27 -12.36 10.32
N PRO A 347 0.62 -11.36 10.24
CA PRO A 347 1.30 -10.82 11.42
C PRO A 347 0.37 -9.96 12.29
N ASP A 348 0.74 -9.74 13.55
CA ASP A 348 0.13 -8.72 14.41
C ASP A 348 0.59 -7.32 13.96
N ILE A 349 -0.25 -6.71 13.13
CA ILE A 349 0.04 -5.42 12.48
C ILE A 349 0.20 -4.30 13.52
N VAL A 350 -0.66 -4.25 14.53
CA VAL A 350 -0.65 -3.16 15.52
C VAL A 350 0.61 -3.22 16.37
N ALA A 351 1.03 -4.42 16.77
CA ALA A 351 2.29 -4.60 17.50
C ALA A 351 3.49 -4.16 16.66
N MET A 352 3.59 -4.63 15.40
CA MET A 352 4.70 -4.27 14.50
C MET A 352 4.76 -2.77 14.19
N LEU A 353 3.61 -2.13 13.98
CA LEU A 353 3.54 -0.67 13.80
C LEU A 353 3.96 0.07 15.06
N SER A 354 3.56 -0.41 16.24
CA SER A 354 3.95 0.19 17.51
C SER A 354 5.47 0.13 17.72
N HIS A 355 6.10 -1.01 17.44
CA HIS A 355 7.56 -1.15 17.50
C HIS A 355 8.28 -0.25 16.48
N ALA A 356 7.68 -0.02 15.32
CA ALA A 356 8.28 0.77 14.24
C ALA A 356 8.08 2.27 14.38
N LEU A 357 6.98 2.74 14.97
CA LEU A 357 6.56 4.14 14.93
C LEU A 357 6.45 4.81 16.30
N CYS A 358 6.36 4.04 17.39
CA CYS A 358 6.36 4.62 18.74
C CYS A 358 7.78 5.04 19.16
N PRO A 359 7.89 6.17 19.89
CA PRO A 359 9.19 6.69 20.36
C PRO A 359 9.86 5.81 21.42
#